data_17e7acd22de9cb0cb3be2bd6359994d8
#
_entry.id   17e7acd22de9cb0cb3be2bd6359994d8
#
_cell.length_a   1.000
_cell.length_b   1.000
_cell.length_c   1.000
_cell.angle_alpha   90.00
_cell.angle_beta   90.00
_cell.angle_gamma   90.00
#
_symmetry.space_group_name_H-M   'P 1'
#
loop_
_entity.id
_entity.type
_entity.pdbx_description
1 polymer ?
#
loop_
_entity_poly.entity_id
_entity_poly.type
_entity_poly.pdbx_seq_one_letter_code
_entity_poly.pdbx_strand_id
1 'polypeptide(L)'
;YPNGYLDFELWCKTVPFLKAKKGLISRGITEHNVALMCTEKDPVDCHRTIMIARDLELDGIETYHILDDGSLKTQSQMSKDILNSYIIKINKQKPCEDFVKGQGTLDLFGKGDCEVCFDDVADSNESLEIIEKNDSEYLKDAYHELNEKIGYRIF
;
A
#
# COMPACT_ATOMS: atom_id res chain seq x y z
N TYR A 1 13.77 0.17 -17.99
CA TYR A 1 12.60 -0.24 -17.19
C TYR A 1 12.39 -1.75 -17.35
N PRO A 2 12.91 -2.59 -16.44
CA PRO A 2 12.86 -4.05 -16.61
C PRO A 2 11.43 -4.61 -16.68
N ASN A 3 10.48 -3.94 -16.02
CA ASN A 3 9.08 -4.39 -15.94
C ASN A 3 8.14 -3.60 -16.86
N GLY A 4 8.66 -2.81 -17.81
CA GLY A 4 7.86 -1.97 -18.71
C GLY A 4 7.29 -0.70 -18.08
N TYR A 5 7.57 -0.42 -16.80
CA TYR A 5 7.23 0.81 -16.10
C TYR A 5 8.39 1.31 -15.24
N LEU A 6 8.33 2.58 -14.83
CA LEU A 6 9.35 3.18 -13.96
C LEU A 6 9.22 2.60 -12.54
N ASP A 7 10.22 1.84 -12.12
CA ASP A 7 10.34 1.36 -10.75
C ASP A 7 10.83 2.49 -9.85
N PHE A 8 9.98 2.94 -8.91
CA PHE A 8 10.28 4.06 -8.04
C PHE A 8 11.37 3.75 -7.03
N GLU A 9 11.44 2.51 -6.53
CA GLU A 9 12.49 2.12 -5.61
C GLU A 9 13.87 2.14 -6.28
N LEU A 10 13.96 1.67 -7.51
CA LEU A 10 15.19 1.74 -8.30
C LEU A 10 15.51 3.20 -8.69
N TRP A 11 14.49 3.99 -9.06
CA TRP A 11 14.68 5.38 -9.45
C TRP A 11 15.20 6.24 -8.30
N CYS A 12 14.70 6.05 -7.08
CA CYS A 12 15.15 6.77 -5.89
C CYS A 12 16.64 6.51 -5.55
N LYS A 13 17.21 5.41 -6.04
CA LYS A 13 18.65 5.08 -5.89
C LYS A 13 19.54 5.70 -6.97
N THR A 14 18.97 6.34 -7.98
CA THR A 14 19.74 6.92 -9.08
C THR A 14 20.45 8.23 -8.67
N VAL A 15 21.58 8.49 -9.30
CA VAL A 15 22.37 9.71 -9.04
C VAL A 15 21.56 11.00 -9.26
N PRO A 16 20.75 11.16 -10.34
CA PRO A 16 19.92 12.34 -10.52
C PRO A 16 18.92 12.56 -9.38
N PHE A 17 18.21 11.50 -8.95
CA PHE A 17 17.26 11.60 -7.84
C PHE A 17 17.94 11.98 -6.53
N LEU A 18 19.03 11.29 -6.17
CA LEU A 18 19.80 11.56 -4.95
C LEU A 18 20.36 12.98 -4.91
N LYS A 19 20.83 13.49 -6.06
CA LYS A 19 21.29 14.88 -6.18
C LYS A 19 20.16 15.88 -5.96
N ALA A 20 18.98 15.64 -6.55
CA ALA A 20 17.80 16.47 -6.37
C ALA A 20 17.31 16.44 -4.91
N LYS A 21 17.21 15.25 -4.30
CA LYS A 21 16.85 15.07 -2.90
C LYS A 21 17.81 15.81 -1.97
N LYS A 22 19.12 15.67 -2.18
CA LYS A 22 20.12 16.41 -1.40
C LYS A 22 19.92 17.92 -1.50
N GLY A 23 19.65 18.44 -2.70
CA GLY A 23 19.38 19.88 -2.92
C GLY A 23 18.10 20.33 -2.20
N LEU A 24 17.05 19.51 -2.23
CA LEU A 24 15.80 19.76 -1.50
C LEU A 24 16.03 19.85 0.01
N ILE A 25 16.76 18.90 0.57
CA ILE A 25 17.03 18.83 2.01
C ILE A 25 17.94 19.97 2.45
N SER A 26 19.10 20.17 1.76
CA SER A 26 20.14 21.07 2.23
C SER A 26 19.83 22.56 2.05
N ARG A 27 18.96 22.94 1.12
CA ARG A 27 18.60 24.32 0.82
C ARG A 27 17.10 24.57 0.84
N GLY A 28 16.31 23.63 0.30
CA GLY A 28 14.88 23.79 0.24
C GLY A 28 14.25 23.82 1.64
N ILE A 29 14.31 22.71 2.34
CA ILE A 29 13.60 22.53 3.64
C ILE A 29 14.27 23.35 4.76
N THR A 30 15.60 23.55 4.72
CA THR A 30 16.30 24.32 5.77
C THR A 30 16.05 25.82 5.69
N GLU A 31 15.82 26.37 4.50
CA GLU A 31 15.72 27.82 4.28
C GLU A 31 14.27 28.26 3.98
N HIS A 32 13.40 27.33 3.58
CA HIS A 32 12.06 27.65 3.07
C HIS A 32 11.01 26.62 3.51
N ASN A 33 9.76 27.06 3.49
CA ASN A 33 8.60 26.13 3.48
C ASN A 33 8.40 25.65 2.04
N VAL A 34 8.59 24.35 1.81
CA VAL A 34 8.53 23.76 0.47
C VAL A 34 7.26 22.95 0.31
N ALA A 35 6.51 23.23 -0.76
CA ALA A 35 5.38 22.41 -1.19
C ALA A 35 5.67 21.81 -2.57
N LEU A 36 5.60 20.49 -2.68
CA LEU A 36 5.70 19.78 -3.94
C LEU A 36 4.32 19.68 -4.59
N MET A 37 4.25 19.94 -5.90
CA MET A 37 3.00 19.88 -6.66
C MET A 37 3.01 18.69 -7.63
N CYS A 38 1.83 18.13 -7.87
CA CYS A 38 1.57 17.11 -8.89
C CYS A 38 0.20 17.41 -9.54
N THR A 39 -0.07 16.83 -10.67
CA THR A 39 -1.37 16.93 -11.35
C THR A 39 -2.44 16.07 -10.73
N GLU A 40 -2.02 15.02 -10.02
CA GLU A 40 -2.93 14.08 -9.37
C GLU A 40 -3.56 14.69 -8.12
N LYS A 41 -4.89 14.56 -8.03
CA LYS A 41 -5.67 15.06 -6.91
C LYS A 41 -5.51 14.18 -5.68
N ASP A 42 -5.73 12.87 -5.86
CA ASP A 42 -5.62 11.91 -4.76
C ASP A 42 -4.15 11.64 -4.41
N PRO A 43 -3.74 11.86 -3.15
CA PRO A 43 -2.37 11.54 -2.73
C PRO A 43 -1.97 10.09 -2.97
N VAL A 44 -2.89 9.11 -2.89
CA VAL A 44 -2.58 7.69 -3.08
C VAL A 44 -2.22 7.37 -4.55
N ASP A 45 -2.78 8.11 -5.50
CA ASP A 45 -2.48 7.96 -6.92
C ASP A 45 -1.39 8.93 -7.41
N CYS A 46 -0.60 9.48 -6.49
CA CYS A 46 0.34 10.57 -6.77
C CYS A 46 1.80 10.15 -6.58
N HIS A 47 2.65 10.48 -7.56
CA HIS A 47 4.10 10.27 -7.49
C HIS A 47 4.75 10.97 -6.27
N ARG A 48 4.20 12.10 -5.79
CA ARG A 48 4.69 12.78 -4.58
C ARG A 48 4.64 11.85 -3.37
N THR A 49 3.52 11.16 -3.17
CA THR A 49 3.30 10.29 -2.01
C THR A 49 4.09 8.99 -2.14
N ILE A 50 3.94 8.31 -3.29
CA ILE A 50 4.42 6.93 -3.44
C ILE A 50 5.92 6.87 -3.66
N MET A 51 6.51 7.90 -4.28
CA MET A 51 7.94 7.96 -4.56
C MET A 51 8.67 8.92 -3.62
N ILE A 52 8.33 10.23 -3.65
CA ILE A 52 9.15 11.25 -2.99
C ILE A 52 8.93 11.25 -1.49
N ALA A 53 7.68 11.35 -1.02
CA ALA A 53 7.38 11.40 0.41
C ALA A 53 7.73 10.09 1.11
N ARG A 54 7.53 8.95 0.43
CA ARG A 54 7.97 7.64 0.92
C ARG A 54 9.48 7.55 1.11
N ASP A 55 10.26 8.05 0.15
CA ASP A 55 11.72 8.05 0.23
C ASP A 55 12.24 9.02 1.32
N LEU A 56 11.59 10.18 1.50
CA LEU A 56 11.88 11.11 2.59
C LEU A 56 11.53 10.53 3.97
N GLU A 57 10.41 9.79 4.09
CA GLU A 57 10.02 9.09 5.31
C GLU A 57 11.07 8.06 5.73
N LEU A 58 11.65 7.31 4.77
CA LEU A 58 12.73 6.36 5.03
C LEU A 58 14.01 7.05 5.55
N ASP A 59 14.23 8.31 5.18
CA ASP A 59 15.31 9.14 5.72
C ASP A 59 14.95 9.82 7.06
N GLY A 60 13.75 9.57 7.61
CA GLY A 60 13.28 10.17 8.86
C GLY A 60 12.78 11.61 8.71
N ILE A 61 12.51 12.06 7.49
CA ILE A 61 11.98 13.41 7.21
C ILE A 61 10.46 13.34 7.17
N GLU A 62 9.80 14.03 8.09
CA GLU A 62 8.36 14.09 8.13
C GLU A 62 7.82 14.96 6.99
N THR A 63 6.83 14.43 6.28
CA THR A 63 6.12 15.14 5.19
C THR A 63 4.62 15.12 5.42
N TYR A 64 3.97 16.18 4.95
CA TYR A 64 2.52 16.36 5.08
C TYR A 64 1.88 16.45 3.71
N HIS A 65 0.75 15.76 3.54
CA HIS A 65 -0.10 15.87 2.36
C HIS A 65 -1.22 16.85 2.64
N ILE A 66 -1.39 17.85 1.77
CA ILE A 66 -2.54 18.75 1.79
C ILE A 66 -3.66 18.05 1.02
N LEU A 67 -4.76 17.75 1.72
CA LEU A 67 -5.94 17.12 1.15
C LEU A 67 -6.87 18.15 0.49
N ASP A 68 -7.90 17.69 -0.22
CA ASP A 68 -8.87 18.52 -0.94
C ASP A 68 -9.59 19.54 -0.06
N ASP A 69 -9.88 19.16 1.17
CA ASP A 69 -10.55 19.99 2.17
C ASP A 69 -9.60 20.96 2.89
N GLY A 70 -8.32 20.96 2.51
CA GLY A 70 -7.26 21.74 3.12
C GLY A 70 -6.69 21.13 4.41
N SER A 71 -7.18 19.98 4.85
CA SER A 71 -6.61 19.28 6.00
C SER A 71 -5.23 18.70 5.67
N LEU A 72 -4.44 18.43 6.73
CA LEU A 72 -3.11 17.87 6.60
C LEU A 72 -3.09 16.43 7.10
N LYS A 73 -2.39 15.57 6.36
CA LYS A 73 -2.14 14.18 6.73
C LYS A 73 -0.66 13.86 6.61
N THR A 74 -0.07 13.24 7.63
CA THR A 74 1.34 12.86 7.57
C THR A 74 1.55 11.69 6.61
N GLN A 75 2.78 11.56 6.08
CA GLN A 75 3.15 10.39 5.26
C GLN A 75 2.97 9.08 6.05
N SER A 76 3.30 9.06 7.34
CA SER A 76 3.13 7.87 8.19
C SER A 76 1.66 7.46 8.33
N GLN A 77 0.74 8.42 8.45
CA GLN A 77 -0.71 8.13 8.44
C GLN A 77 -1.16 7.63 7.07
N MET A 78 -0.63 8.21 5.99
CA MET A 78 -0.92 7.75 4.63
C MET A 78 -0.42 6.31 4.40
N SER A 79 0.79 5.98 4.87
CA SER A 79 1.36 4.64 4.80
C SER A 79 0.49 3.60 5.53
N LYS A 80 -0.08 3.95 6.68
CA LYS A 80 -1.01 3.08 7.42
C LYS A 80 -2.31 2.85 6.65
N ASP A 81 -2.87 3.87 6.03
CA ASP A 81 -4.10 3.71 5.24
C ASP A 81 -3.87 2.88 3.98
N ILE A 82 -2.71 3.06 3.33
CA ILE A 82 -2.29 2.23 2.19
C ILE A 82 -2.19 0.76 2.63
N LEU A 83 -1.52 0.49 3.75
CA LEU A 83 -1.40 -0.86 4.31
C LEU A 83 -2.77 -1.48 4.62
N ASN A 84 -3.63 -0.76 5.34
CA ASN A 84 -4.96 -1.24 5.69
C ASN A 84 -5.80 -1.56 4.45
N SER A 85 -5.77 -0.68 3.46
CA SER A 85 -6.49 -0.88 2.18
C SER A 85 -5.98 -2.11 1.43
N TYR A 86 -4.66 -2.33 1.45
CA TYR A 86 -4.03 -3.49 0.84
C TYR A 86 -4.41 -4.80 1.54
N ILE A 87 -4.37 -4.83 2.88
CA ILE A 87 -4.77 -5.99 3.69
C ILE A 87 -6.24 -6.35 3.44
N ILE A 88 -7.14 -5.35 3.43
CA ILE A 88 -8.56 -5.57 3.12
C ILE A 88 -8.74 -6.16 1.73
N LYS A 89 -7.98 -5.67 0.74
CA LYS A 89 -8.02 -6.20 -0.63
C LYS A 89 -7.59 -7.66 -0.70
N ILE A 90 -6.48 -8.02 -0.05
CA ILE A 90 -5.96 -9.40 -0.03
C ILE A 90 -6.97 -10.34 0.62
N ASN A 91 -7.54 -9.94 1.77
CA ASN A 91 -8.50 -10.76 2.50
C ASN A 91 -9.79 -11.00 1.69
N LYS A 92 -10.21 -10.05 0.87
CA LYS A 92 -11.35 -10.23 -0.05
C LYS A 92 -11.03 -11.14 -1.25
N GLN A 93 -9.75 -11.30 -1.59
CA GLN A 93 -9.31 -12.13 -2.71
C GLN A 93 -9.00 -13.58 -2.29
N LYS A 94 -8.94 -13.89 -0.98
CA LYS A 94 -8.84 -15.28 -0.52
C LYS A 94 -10.16 -15.98 -0.85
N PRO A 95 -10.16 -17.05 -1.69
CA PRO A 95 -11.37 -17.85 -1.87
C PRO A 95 -11.76 -18.45 -0.52
N CYS A 96 -13.03 -18.52 -0.23
CA CYS A 96 -13.52 -19.36 0.85
C CYS A 96 -13.29 -20.83 0.45
N GLU A 97 -12.10 -21.35 0.71
CA GLU A 97 -11.78 -22.76 0.54
C GLU A 97 -12.20 -23.56 1.76
N ASP A 98 -13.45 -23.40 2.21
CA ASP A 98 -14.02 -24.31 3.19
C ASP A 98 -15.53 -24.40 3.01
N PHE A 99 -15.97 -25.06 1.94
CA PHE A 99 -17.28 -25.69 1.95
C PHE A 99 -17.42 -26.77 0.89
N VAL A 100 -16.66 -27.86 0.97
CA VAL A 100 -17.07 -29.15 0.37
C VAL A 100 -16.55 -30.29 1.22
N LYS A 101 -17.30 -30.72 2.22
CA LYS A 101 -17.53 -32.14 2.55
C LYS A 101 -18.52 -32.23 3.71
N GLY A 102 -19.76 -32.41 3.36
CA GLY A 102 -20.82 -32.80 4.29
C GLY A 102 -22.11 -33.04 3.51
N GLN A 103 -22.41 -34.30 3.22
CA GLN A 103 -23.72 -34.72 2.68
C GLN A 103 -24.84 -34.28 3.59
N GLY A 104 -25.89 -33.69 3.01
CA GLY A 104 -27.14 -33.58 3.74
C GLY A 104 -28.08 -32.52 3.18
N THR A 105 -29.07 -32.94 2.38
CA THR A 105 -30.42 -32.39 2.20
C THR A 105 -30.62 -30.91 1.85
N LEU A 106 -31.25 -30.74 0.70
CA LEU A 106 -31.94 -29.56 0.22
C LEU A 106 -32.81 -28.92 1.29
N ASP A 107 -32.58 -27.66 1.61
CA ASP A 107 -33.61 -26.77 2.07
C ASP A 107 -33.74 -25.56 1.17
N LEU A 108 -34.90 -25.50 0.56
CA LEU A 108 -35.38 -24.47 -0.34
C LEU A 108 -35.91 -23.32 0.54
N PHE A 109 -35.48 -22.07 0.26
CA PHE A 109 -35.87 -20.83 0.92
C PHE A 109 -35.11 -20.45 2.22
N GLY A 110 -34.15 -19.53 2.05
CA GLY A 110 -33.56 -18.80 3.16
C GLY A 110 -32.64 -17.67 2.67
N LYS A 111 -33.17 -16.46 2.63
CA LYS A 111 -32.34 -15.22 2.64
C LYS A 111 -31.61 -15.20 3.98
N GLY A 112 -30.29 -15.07 3.95
CA GLY A 112 -29.50 -14.97 5.17
C GLY A 112 -28.25 -14.14 4.94
N ASP A 113 -28.23 -13.02 5.60
CA ASP A 113 -27.07 -12.15 5.75
C ASP A 113 -25.92 -12.94 6.40
N CYS A 114 -24.71 -12.78 5.87
CA CYS A 114 -23.53 -13.47 6.37
C CYS A 114 -23.03 -12.78 7.64
N GLU A 115 -23.52 -13.22 8.79
CA GLU A 115 -22.93 -12.90 10.09
C GLU A 115 -21.75 -13.82 10.39
N VAL A 116 -20.70 -13.20 10.92
CA VAL A 116 -19.43 -13.80 11.30
C VAL A 116 -19.64 -14.82 12.41
N CYS A 117 -19.39 -16.09 12.18
CA CYS A 117 -19.32 -17.09 13.22
C CYS A 117 -17.86 -17.31 13.66
N PHE A 118 -17.57 -16.90 14.89
CA PHE A 118 -16.48 -17.44 15.68
C PHE A 118 -17.01 -18.69 16.36
N ASP A 119 -16.40 -19.84 16.17
CA ASP A 119 -16.34 -20.90 17.17
C ASP A 119 -15.25 -21.93 16.82
N ASP A 120 -14.56 -22.33 17.87
CA ASP A 120 -13.41 -23.20 18.00
C ASP A 120 -13.60 -24.60 17.38
N VAL A 121 -12.63 -25.10 16.61
CA VAL A 121 -12.33 -26.53 16.55
C VAL A 121 -10.83 -26.77 16.41
N ALA A 122 -10.31 -27.55 17.36
CA ALA A 122 -8.94 -28.01 17.44
C ALA A 122 -8.60 -29.09 16.39
N ASP A 123 -7.34 -29.05 15.99
CA ASP A 123 -6.42 -30.16 15.67
C ASP A 123 -6.70 -31.05 14.45
N SER A 124 -5.95 -30.81 13.39
CA SER A 124 -5.24 -31.84 12.66
C SER A 124 -4.14 -31.24 11.77
N ASN A 125 -2.91 -31.65 12.04
CA ASN A 125 -1.68 -31.30 11.34
C ASN A 125 -1.75 -31.60 9.83
N GLU A 126 -1.71 -30.52 9.05
CA GLU A 126 -0.95 -30.44 7.79
C GLU A 126 -0.55 -28.98 7.64
N SER A 127 0.73 -28.74 7.93
CA SER A 127 1.37 -27.41 7.88
C SER A 127 1.51 -26.94 6.43
N LEU A 128 0.48 -26.27 5.93
CA LEU A 128 0.70 -25.21 4.96
C LEU A 128 1.33 -24.06 5.75
N GLU A 129 2.63 -23.88 5.61
CA GLU A 129 3.34 -22.70 6.11
C GLU A 129 2.73 -21.47 5.42
N ILE A 130 1.70 -20.91 6.02
CA ILE A 130 1.28 -19.55 5.74
C ILE A 130 2.41 -18.71 6.32
N ILE A 131 3.35 -18.31 5.47
CA ILE A 131 4.34 -17.29 5.81
C ILE A 131 3.51 -16.02 6.07
N GLU A 132 3.17 -15.78 7.33
CA GLU A 132 2.57 -14.53 7.76
C GLU A 132 3.63 -13.45 7.55
N LYS A 133 3.50 -12.72 6.44
CA LYS A 133 4.30 -11.51 6.19
C LYS A 133 4.03 -10.54 7.32
N ASN A 134 5.08 -9.86 7.78
CA ASN A 134 4.91 -8.77 8.74
C ASN A 134 4.35 -7.52 8.04
N ASP A 135 3.83 -6.57 8.82
CA ASP A 135 3.26 -5.32 8.30
C ASP A 135 4.20 -4.55 7.37
N SER A 136 5.51 -4.63 7.61
CA SER A 136 6.52 -3.98 6.77
C SER A 136 6.63 -4.61 5.38
N GLU A 137 6.46 -5.92 5.28
CA GLU A 137 6.46 -6.65 3.99
C GLU A 137 5.18 -6.39 3.22
N TYR A 138 4.03 -6.43 3.90
CA TYR A 138 2.75 -6.05 3.28
C TYR A 138 2.76 -4.60 2.79
N LEU A 139 3.38 -3.71 3.54
CA LEU A 139 3.50 -2.31 3.13
C LEU A 139 4.39 -2.16 1.88
N LYS A 140 5.47 -2.92 1.77
CA LYS A 140 6.29 -2.94 0.54
C LYS A 140 5.50 -3.43 -0.67
N ASP A 141 4.76 -4.54 -0.50
CA ASP A 141 3.94 -5.09 -1.58
C ASP A 141 2.86 -4.08 -2.01
N ALA A 142 2.24 -3.37 -1.06
CA ALA A 142 1.27 -2.33 -1.33
C ALA A 142 1.87 -1.17 -2.15
N TYR A 143 3.04 -0.69 -1.78
CA TYR A 143 3.75 0.35 -2.53
C TYR A 143 4.19 -0.14 -3.92
N HIS A 144 4.60 -1.40 -4.04
CA HIS A 144 4.95 -1.98 -5.33
C HIS A 144 3.73 -2.04 -6.27
N GLU A 145 2.57 -2.47 -5.77
CA GLU A 145 1.33 -2.49 -6.55
C GLU A 145 0.91 -1.08 -7.00
N LEU A 146 1.00 -0.10 -6.10
CA LEU A 146 0.72 1.30 -6.44
C LEU A 146 1.70 1.83 -7.47
N ASN A 147 3.00 1.49 -7.35
CA ASN A 147 4.01 1.87 -8.35
C ASN A 147 3.70 1.26 -9.73
N GLU A 148 3.28 -0.01 -9.79
CA GLU A 148 2.87 -0.64 -11.05
C GLU A 148 1.67 0.08 -11.68
N LYS A 149 0.73 0.53 -10.87
CA LYS A 149 -0.46 1.26 -11.32
C LYS A 149 -0.11 2.62 -11.92
N ILE A 150 0.77 3.40 -11.27
CA ILE A 150 1.01 4.81 -11.62
C ILE A 150 2.38 5.08 -12.24
N GLY A 151 3.29 4.12 -12.26
CA GLY A 151 4.63 4.26 -12.85
C GLY A 151 4.54 4.58 -14.35
N TYR A 152 5.38 5.52 -14.82
CA TYR A 152 5.47 5.85 -16.23
C TYR A 152 5.79 4.61 -17.06
N ARG A 153 5.00 4.37 -18.11
CA ARG A 153 5.19 3.26 -19.05
C ARG A 153 5.95 3.72 -20.27
N ILE A 154 6.80 2.84 -20.80
CA ILE A 154 7.42 3.00 -22.12
C ILE A 154 6.50 2.26 -23.11
N PHE A 155 5.99 2.97 -24.10
CA PHE A 155 5.23 2.41 -25.21
C PHE A 155 6.15 2.13 -26.38
#